data_b965ce82618f83226f8241b4b58efc70
#
_entry.id   b965ce82618f83226f8241b4b58efc70
#
_cell.length_a   1.000
_cell.length_b   1.000
_cell.length_c   1.000
_cell.angle_alpha   90.00
_cell.angle_beta   90.00
_cell.angle_gamma   90.00
#
_symmetry.space_group_name_H-M   'P 1'
#
loop_
_entity.id
_entity.type
_entity.pdbx_description
1 polymer ?
#
loop_
_entity_poly.entity_id
_entity_poly.type
_entity_poly.pdbx_seq_one_letter_code
_entity_poly.pdbx_strand_id
1 'polypeptide(L)'
;MKEKRLRIKVDVDIAKMTVITLLIFVIMVSVNGKFLNPMNLTSMCFQLPELGLYSLAMMMTMLSNGIDLSVVSIGNLSAICAATIMKQAVDKGLTGVALFGFVILGMAAALAVGAFFGFFNGFVIANLNLAPMLSTMATQTFIKGISIIITQGKSVSGAPKQFVYFGSSTLLGIPYTMWILILVFVVTGLL
;
A
#
# COMPACT_ATOMS: atom_id res chain seq x y z
N MET A 1 -15.33 -40.34 -25.50
CA MET A 1 -15.08 -39.06 -24.84
C MET A 1 -14.43 -39.32 -23.50
N LYS A 2 -13.12 -39.08 -23.36
CA LYS A 2 -12.40 -39.24 -22.08
C LYS A 2 -12.55 -37.93 -21.29
N GLU A 3 -13.31 -37.95 -20.20
CA GLU A 3 -13.33 -36.85 -19.23
C GLU A 3 -11.92 -36.59 -18.71
N LYS A 4 -11.38 -35.44 -19.08
CA LYS A 4 -10.14 -34.92 -18.56
C LYS A 4 -10.39 -34.37 -17.14
N ARG A 5 -10.35 -35.25 -16.12
CA ARG A 5 -10.40 -34.81 -14.73
C ARG A 5 -9.21 -33.91 -14.49
N LEU A 6 -9.47 -32.60 -14.34
CA LEU A 6 -8.51 -31.63 -13.83
C LEU A 6 -8.12 -32.08 -12.41
N ARG A 7 -7.05 -32.86 -12.29
CA ARG A 7 -6.39 -33.05 -11.01
C ARG A 7 -5.67 -31.76 -10.70
N ILE A 8 -6.27 -30.91 -9.87
CA ILE A 8 -5.57 -29.81 -9.21
C ILE A 8 -4.50 -30.45 -8.36
N LYS A 9 -3.24 -30.48 -8.85
CA LYS A 9 -2.09 -30.79 -8.03
C LYS A 9 -1.94 -29.61 -7.08
N VAL A 10 -2.47 -29.72 -5.88
CA VAL A 10 -2.19 -28.77 -4.82
C VAL A 10 -0.70 -28.91 -4.51
N ASP A 11 0.04 -27.85 -4.77
CA ASP A 11 1.47 -27.81 -4.47
C ASP A 11 1.64 -28.00 -2.96
N VAL A 12 2.51 -28.93 -2.57
CA VAL A 12 2.70 -29.29 -1.16
C VAL A 12 3.06 -28.07 -0.30
N ASP A 13 3.76 -27.11 -0.90
CA ASP A 13 4.16 -25.89 -0.19
C ASP A 13 2.98 -24.93 -0.01
N ILE A 14 2.05 -24.83 -0.97
CA ILE A 14 0.80 -24.11 -0.82
C ILE A 14 -0.07 -24.74 0.29
N ALA A 15 -0.16 -26.08 0.32
CA ALA A 15 -0.90 -26.77 1.35
C ALA A 15 -0.31 -26.51 2.75
N LYS A 16 1.02 -26.57 2.91
CA LYS A 16 1.68 -26.24 4.19
C LYS A 16 1.39 -24.82 4.63
N MET A 17 1.54 -23.84 3.73
CA MET A 17 1.26 -22.42 4.03
C MET A 17 -0.20 -22.23 4.46
N THR A 18 -1.14 -22.86 3.77
CA THR A 18 -2.57 -22.81 4.13
C THR A 18 -2.83 -23.39 5.50
N VAL A 19 -2.25 -24.55 5.82
CA VAL A 19 -2.41 -25.18 7.15
C VAL A 19 -1.83 -24.29 8.24
N ILE A 20 -0.63 -23.73 8.05
CA ILE A 20 -0.01 -22.83 9.01
C ILE A 20 -0.88 -21.59 9.23
N THR A 21 -1.40 -20.98 8.16
CA THR A 21 -2.29 -19.81 8.24
C THR A 21 -3.56 -20.12 9.02
N LEU A 22 -4.21 -21.27 8.75
CA LEU A 22 -5.41 -21.70 9.47
C LEU A 22 -5.10 -21.99 10.94
N LEU A 23 -3.97 -22.59 11.24
CA LEU A 23 -3.55 -22.87 12.61
C LEU A 23 -3.33 -21.58 13.39
N ILE A 24 -2.63 -20.60 12.81
CA ILE A 24 -2.45 -19.28 13.43
C ILE A 24 -3.81 -18.61 13.64
N PHE A 25 -4.70 -18.66 12.65
CA PHE A 25 -6.03 -18.08 12.77
C PHE A 25 -6.83 -18.69 13.94
N VAL A 26 -6.83 -20.02 14.06
CA VAL A 26 -7.50 -20.75 15.17
C VAL A 26 -6.89 -20.36 16.52
N ILE A 27 -5.56 -20.27 16.60
CA ILE A 27 -4.89 -19.83 17.84
C ILE A 27 -5.32 -18.41 18.21
N MET A 28 -5.32 -17.47 17.24
CA MET A 28 -5.71 -16.07 17.49
C MET A 28 -7.16 -15.95 17.98
N VAL A 29 -8.08 -16.71 17.39
CA VAL A 29 -9.47 -16.77 17.82
C VAL A 29 -9.60 -17.35 19.24
N SER A 30 -8.81 -18.37 19.57
CA SER A 30 -8.87 -19.05 20.88
C SER A 30 -8.27 -18.21 22.01
N VAL A 31 -7.18 -17.48 21.71
CA VAL A 31 -6.48 -16.66 22.72
C VAL A 31 -7.19 -15.33 22.96
N ASN A 32 -7.79 -14.75 21.93
CA ASN A 32 -8.43 -13.44 22.03
C ASN A 32 -9.90 -13.51 21.60
N GLY A 33 -10.81 -13.60 22.57
CA GLY A 33 -12.26 -13.63 22.32
C GLY A 33 -12.81 -12.39 21.58
N LYS A 34 -12.02 -11.30 21.46
CA LYS A 34 -12.38 -10.11 20.69
C LYS A 34 -11.87 -10.16 19.25
N PHE A 35 -11.16 -11.20 18.85
CA PHE A 35 -10.56 -11.31 17.52
C PHE A 35 -11.62 -11.23 16.41
N LEU A 36 -12.74 -11.93 16.59
CA LEU A 36 -13.89 -11.94 15.66
C LEU A 36 -14.89 -10.80 15.90
N ASN A 37 -14.59 -9.85 16.78
CA ASN A 37 -15.47 -8.70 16.98
C ASN A 37 -15.62 -7.90 15.67
N PRO A 38 -16.85 -7.49 15.29
CA PRO A 38 -17.08 -6.69 14.07
C PRO A 38 -16.18 -5.46 13.95
N MET A 39 -15.87 -4.79 15.05
CA MET A 39 -14.97 -3.64 15.06
C MET A 39 -13.53 -4.01 14.66
N ASN A 40 -13.04 -5.17 15.11
CA ASN A 40 -11.72 -5.66 14.73
C ASN A 40 -11.68 -6.10 13.25
N LEU A 41 -12.72 -6.82 12.82
CA LEU A 41 -12.86 -7.23 11.41
C LEU A 41 -12.93 -6.01 10.48
N THR A 42 -13.67 -4.98 10.85
CA THR A 42 -13.73 -3.73 10.10
C THR A 42 -12.34 -3.06 10.02
N SER A 43 -11.59 -3.04 11.13
CA SER A 43 -10.23 -2.49 11.14
C SER A 43 -9.28 -3.28 10.22
N MET A 44 -9.40 -4.59 10.18
CA MET A 44 -8.64 -5.45 9.24
C MET A 44 -9.02 -5.15 7.78
N CYS A 45 -10.30 -4.93 7.49
CA CYS A 45 -10.77 -4.54 6.15
C CYS A 45 -10.22 -3.18 5.69
N PHE A 46 -9.93 -2.25 6.60
CA PHE A 46 -9.28 -0.98 6.25
C PHE A 46 -7.79 -1.12 5.98
N GLN A 47 -7.11 -2.10 6.58
CA GLN A 47 -5.67 -2.34 6.36
C GLN A 47 -5.38 -3.16 5.09
N LEU A 48 -6.30 -4.04 4.71
CA LEU A 48 -6.13 -4.95 3.57
C LEU A 48 -5.87 -4.24 2.23
N PRO A 49 -6.54 -3.11 1.89
CA PRO A 49 -6.27 -2.39 0.65
C PRO A 49 -4.85 -1.86 0.53
N GLU A 50 -4.26 -1.38 1.61
CA GLU A 50 -2.88 -0.90 1.60
C GLU A 50 -1.91 -2.02 1.25
N LEU A 51 -2.00 -3.14 1.97
CA LEU A 51 -1.17 -4.32 1.70
C LEU A 51 -1.42 -4.90 0.30
N GLY A 52 -2.68 -4.90 -0.14
CA GLY A 52 -3.07 -5.37 -1.47
C GLY A 52 -2.45 -4.54 -2.58
N LEU A 53 -2.46 -3.22 -2.48
CA LEU A 53 -1.85 -2.32 -3.47
C LEU A 53 -0.33 -2.48 -3.53
N TYR A 54 0.36 -2.60 -2.37
CA TYR A 54 1.80 -2.90 -2.36
C TYR A 54 2.10 -4.26 -2.97
N SER A 55 1.27 -5.27 -2.72
CA SER A 55 1.42 -6.61 -3.30
C SER A 55 1.25 -6.59 -4.81
N LEU A 56 0.29 -5.84 -5.34
CA LEU A 56 0.11 -5.67 -6.79
C LEU A 56 1.30 -4.96 -7.43
N ALA A 57 1.80 -3.89 -6.80
CA ALA A 57 2.99 -3.19 -7.28
C ALA A 57 4.22 -4.12 -7.31
N MET A 58 4.42 -4.92 -6.26
CA MET A 58 5.49 -5.92 -6.22
C MET A 58 5.31 -7.01 -7.29
N MET A 59 4.08 -7.46 -7.52
CA MET A 59 3.77 -8.43 -8.57
C MET A 59 4.18 -7.90 -9.95
N MET A 60 3.90 -6.64 -10.27
CA MET A 60 4.27 -6.03 -11.55
C MET A 60 5.79 -5.98 -11.75
N THR A 61 6.56 -5.70 -10.69
CA THR A 61 8.02 -5.73 -10.77
C THR A 61 8.57 -7.14 -10.92
N MET A 62 7.95 -8.13 -10.28
CA MET A 62 8.35 -9.55 -10.44
C MET A 62 8.08 -10.07 -11.86
N LEU A 63 7.01 -9.62 -12.52
CA LEU A 63 6.72 -9.97 -13.92
C LEU A 63 7.81 -9.43 -14.88
N SER A 64 8.49 -8.34 -14.52
CA SER A 64 9.63 -7.80 -15.27
C SER A 64 10.99 -8.36 -14.83
N ASN A 65 11.02 -9.53 -14.20
CA ASN A 65 12.24 -10.18 -13.69
C ASN A 65 13.02 -9.35 -12.64
N GLY A 66 12.36 -8.45 -11.94
CA GLY A 66 12.94 -7.63 -10.87
C GLY A 66 12.24 -7.84 -9.54
N ILE A 67 12.92 -7.55 -8.43
CA ILE A 67 12.32 -7.43 -7.11
C ILE A 67 12.54 -5.98 -6.68
N ASP A 68 11.46 -5.22 -6.48
CA ASP A 68 11.54 -3.85 -5.98
C ASP A 68 11.16 -3.79 -4.49
N LEU A 69 12.18 -3.71 -3.66
CA LEU A 69 12.00 -3.59 -2.20
C LEU A 69 11.70 -2.15 -1.76
N SER A 70 11.82 -1.17 -2.65
CA SER A 70 11.62 0.25 -2.33
C SER A 70 10.14 0.69 -2.35
N VAL A 71 9.24 -0.09 -2.93
CA VAL A 71 7.82 0.25 -3.14
C VAL A 71 7.16 0.78 -1.86
N VAL A 72 7.33 0.08 -0.73
CA VAL A 72 6.74 0.49 0.55
C VAL A 72 7.34 1.80 1.06
N SER A 73 8.66 1.99 0.91
CA SER A 73 9.32 3.22 1.35
C SER A 73 8.96 4.43 0.49
N ILE A 74 8.81 4.22 -0.81
CA ILE A 74 8.32 5.25 -1.75
C ILE A 74 6.88 5.64 -1.37
N GLY A 75 6.01 4.67 -1.13
CA GLY A 75 4.63 4.91 -0.70
C GLY A 75 4.57 5.69 0.62
N ASN A 76 5.38 5.32 1.60
CA ASN A 76 5.47 6.04 2.88
C ASN A 76 5.95 7.48 2.70
N LEU A 77 7.01 7.73 1.93
CA LEU A 77 7.48 9.08 1.67
C LEU A 77 6.43 9.91 0.93
N SER A 78 5.77 9.33 -0.06
CA SER A 78 4.66 9.95 -0.78
C SER A 78 3.52 10.37 0.16
N ALA A 79 3.14 9.47 1.07
CA ALA A 79 2.12 9.76 2.09
C ALA A 79 2.55 10.85 3.07
N ILE A 80 3.82 10.86 3.51
CA ILE A 80 4.38 11.91 4.38
C ILE A 80 4.34 13.27 3.69
N CYS A 81 4.74 13.35 2.42
CA CYS A 81 4.67 14.59 1.64
C CYS A 81 3.23 15.11 1.52
N ALA A 82 2.30 14.23 1.14
CA ALA A 82 0.88 14.59 1.06
C ALA A 82 0.32 15.06 2.40
N ALA A 83 0.58 14.31 3.47
CA ALA A 83 0.09 14.63 4.81
C ALA A 83 0.68 15.96 5.33
N THR A 84 1.94 16.24 5.06
CA THR A 84 2.59 17.50 5.45
C THR A 84 1.97 18.70 4.74
N ILE A 85 1.69 18.58 3.44
CA ILE A 85 1.02 19.64 2.66
C ILE A 85 -0.41 19.86 3.18
N MET A 86 -1.16 18.78 3.38
CA MET A 86 -2.53 18.86 3.90
C MET A 86 -2.59 19.44 5.30
N LYS A 87 -1.65 19.07 6.16
CA LYS A 87 -1.54 19.59 7.52
C LYS A 87 -1.32 21.11 7.53
N GLN A 88 -0.45 21.64 6.66
CA GLN A 88 -0.23 23.10 6.57
C GLN A 88 -1.53 23.87 6.26
N ALA A 89 -2.45 23.30 5.48
CA ALA A 89 -3.73 23.92 5.22
C ALA A 89 -4.62 23.96 6.47
N VAL A 90 -4.60 22.89 7.26
CA VAL A 90 -5.34 22.80 8.53
C VAL A 90 -4.76 23.76 9.56
N ASP A 91 -3.44 23.82 9.71
CA ASP A 91 -2.74 24.71 10.63
C ASP A 91 -2.98 26.21 10.31
N LYS A 92 -3.17 26.53 9.01
CA LYS A 92 -3.57 27.89 8.55
C LYS A 92 -5.07 28.17 8.68
N GLY A 93 -5.86 27.24 9.20
CA GLY A 93 -7.31 27.39 9.35
C GLY A 93 -8.07 27.47 8.01
N LEU A 94 -7.51 26.98 6.93
CA LEU A 94 -8.15 27.02 5.60
C LEU A 94 -9.38 26.12 5.56
N THR A 95 -10.43 26.58 4.90
CA THR A 95 -11.71 25.86 4.74
C THR A 95 -12.22 25.96 3.29
N GLY A 96 -13.22 25.16 2.96
CA GLY A 96 -13.88 25.21 1.65
C GLY A 96 -12.93 24.90 0.48
N VAL A 97 -13.00 25.71 -0.57
CA VAL A 97 -12.26 25.50 -1.82
C VAL A 97 -10.74 25.55 -1.64
N ALA A 98 -10.25 26.43 -0.74
CA ALA A 98 -8.82 26.53 -0.46
C ALA A 98 -8.28 25.23 0.17
N LEU A 99 -9.00 24.66 1.15
CA LEU A 99 -8.64 23.37 1.74
C LEU A 99 -8.64 22.24 0.71
N PHE A 100 -9.66 22.21 -0.16
CA PHE A 100 -9.74 21.22 -1.24
C PHE A 100 -8.57 21.34 -2.22
N GLY A 101 -8.14 22.56 -2.55
CA GLY A 101 -6.94 22.82 -3.37
C GLY A 101 -5.67 22.22 -2.75
N PHE A 102 -5.50 22.36 -1.42
CA PHE A 102 -4.36 21.74 -0.72
C PHE A 102 -4.43 20.21 -0.67
N VAL A 103 -5.62 19.63 -0.61
CA VAL A 103 -5.80 18.17 -0.72
C VAL A 103 -5.35 17.67 -2.10
N ILE A 104 -5.79 18.33 -3.17
CA ILE A 104 -5.36 18.00 -4.54
C ILE A 104 -3.84 18.19 -4.70
N LEU A 105 -3.29 19.28 -4.18
CA LEU A 105 -1.86 19.54 -4.22
C LEU A 105 -1.06 18.44 -3.48
N GLY A 106 -1.55 18.01 -2.31
CA GLY A 106 -0.94 16.91 -1.55
C GLY A 106 -0.96 15.59 -2.32
N MET A 107 -2.09 15.27 -2.96
CA MET A 107 -2.20 14.08 -3.81
C MET A 107 -1.29 14.15 -5.03
N ALA A 108 -1.21 15.31 -5.70
CA ALA A 108 -0.30 15.53 -6.83
C ALA A 108 1.16 15.40 -6.40
N ALA A 109 1.53 15.93 -5.24
CA ALA A 109 2.87 15.78 -4.69
C ALA A 109 3.21 14.31 -4.38
N ALA A 110 2.26 13.54 -3.83
CA ALA A 110 2.46 12.10 -3.59
C ALA A 110 2.72 11.34 -4.90
N LEU A 111 1.94 11.63 -5.94
CA LEU A 111 2.12 11.03 -7.27
C LEU A 111 3.47 11.42 -7.88
N ALA A 112 3.87 12.68 -7.75
CA ALA A 112 5.16 13.17 -8.25
C ALA A 112 6.34 12.48 -7.55
N VAL A 113 6.28 12.31 -6.23
CA VAL A 113 7.31 11.59 -5.45
C VAL A 113 7.38 10.13 -5.89
N GLY A 114 6.24 9.46 -6.00
CA GLY A 114 6.17 8.07 -6.47
C GLY A 114 6.74 7.90 -7.87
N ALA A 115 6.33 8.76 -8.80
CA ALA A 115 6.82 8.74 -10.19
C ALA A 115 8.32 9.03 -10.27
N PHE A 116 8.82 10.01 -9.51
CA PHE A 116 10.24 10.36 -9.50
C PHE A 116 11.12 9.19 -9.03
N PHE A 117 10.81 8.59 -7.89
CA PHE A 117 11.62 7.47 -7.38
C PHE A 117 11.43 6.18 -8.18
N GLY A 118 10.24 5.94 -8.72
CA GLY A 118 10.01 4.83 -9.64
C GLY A 118 10.84 4.98 -10.93
N PHE A 119 10.83 6.18 -11.53
CA PHE A 119 11.67 6.50 -12.69
C PHE A 119 13.16 6.40 -12.36
N PHE A 120 13.58 6.93 -11.21
CA PHE A 120 14.97 6.87 -10.75
C PHE A 120 15.45 5.42 -10.62
N ASN A 121 14.68 4.55 -9.97
CA ASN A 121 15.01 3.12 -9.87
C ASN A 121 15.11 2.46 -11.25
N GLY A 122 14.14 2.69 -12.12
CA GLY A 122 14.15 2.16 -13.48
C GLY A 122 15.37 2.62 -14.27
N PHE A 123 15.70 3.91 -14.17
CA PHE A 123 16.87 4.50 -14.82
C PHE A 123 18.17 3.87 -14.32
N VAL A 124 18.35 3.75 -13.00
CA VAL A 124 19.57 3.17 -12.41
C VAL A 124 19.73 1.70 -12.81
N ILE A 125 18.66 0.92 -12.76
CA ILE A 125 18.69 -0.50 -13.12
C ILE A 125 19.01 -0.66 -14.61
N ALA A 126 18.33 0.08 -15.47
CA ALA A 126 18.46 -0.08 -16.93
C ALA A 126 19.79 0.45 -17.48
N ASN A 127 20.29 1.59 -16.97
CA ASN A 127 21.49 2.23 -17.54
C ASN A 127 22.79 1.81 -16.86
N LEU A 128 22.75 1.48 -15.55
CA LEU A 128 23.94 1.05 -14.83
C LEU A 128 24.05 -0.49 -14.75
N ASN A 129 23.10 -1.22 -15.34
CA ASN A 129 23.05 -2.68 -15.33
C ASN A 129 23.20 -3.29 -13.90
N LEU A 130 22.64 -2.62 -12.91
CA LEU A 130 22.68 -3.06 -11.52
C LEU A 130 21.59 -4.11 -11.27
N ALA A 131 21.88 -5.05 -10.39
CA ALA A 131 20.87 -6.00 -9.95
C ALA A 131 19.67 -5.24 -9.31
N PRO A 132 18.43 -5.48 -9.77
CA PRO A 132 17.25 -4.76 -9.28
C PRO A 132 17.12 -4.74 -7.76
N MET A 133 17.36 -5.91 -7.11
CA MET A 133 17.29 -6.04 -5.67
C MET A 133 18.29 -5.13 -4.94
N LEU A 134 19.53 -5.05 -5.43
CA LEU A 134 20.59 -4.23 -4.81
C LEU A 134 20.26 -2.74 -4.93
N SER A 135 19.84 -2.29 -6.12
CA SER A 135 19.47 -0.91 -6.40
C SER A 135 18.28 -0.48 -5.53
N THR A 136 17.23 -1.29 -5.48
CA THR A 136 16.01 -0.95 -4.75
C THR A 136 16.19 -1.01 -3.22
N MET A 137 17.07 -1.88 -2.70
CA MET A 137 17.46 -1.84 -1.28
C MET A 137 18.20 -0.56 -0.90
N ALA A 138 19.11 -0.09 -1.75
CA ALA A 138 19.80 1.17 -1.54
C ALA A 138 18.82 2.34 -1.53
N THR A 139 17.94 2.41 -2.54
CA THR A 139 16.88 3.42 -2.62
C THR A 139 15.93 3.36 -1.43
N GLN A 140 15.52 2.17 -1.00
CA GLN A 140 14.69 1.98 0.19
C GLN A 140 15.32 2.61 1.44
N THR A 141 16.60 2.35 1.66
CA THR A 141 17.34 2.86 2.82
C THR A 141 17.48 4.38 2.75
N PHE A 142 17.79 4.91 1.58
CA PHE A 142 17.90 6.35 1.32
C PHE A 142 16.57 7.07 1.59
N ILE A 143 15.46 6.55 1.05
CA ILE A 143 14.13 7.11 1.25
C ILE A 143 13.70 7.07 2.72
N LYS A 144 14.00 5.97 3.44
CA LYS A 144 13.76 5.90 4.89
C LYS A 144 14.50 7.01 5.64
N GLY A 145 15.76 7.25 5.28
CA GLY A 145 16.54 8.36 5.85
C GLY A 145 15.88 9.72 5.62
N ILE A 146 15.46 10.00 4.38
CA ILE A 146 14.74 11.24 4.05
C ILE A 146 13.43 11.35 4.85
N SER A 147 12.67 10.27 4.94
CA SER A 147 11.40 10.24 5.69
C SER A 147 11.61 10.59 7.16
N ILE A 148 12.66 10.07 7.80
CA ILE A 148 13.01 10.36 9.18
C ILE A 148 13.42 11.83 9.36
N ILE A 149 14.20 12.38 8.43
CA ILE A 149 14.61 13.80 8.46
C ILE A 149 13.39 14.71 8.38
N ILE A 150 12.49 14.47 7.43
CA ILE A 150 11.27 15.29 7.25
C ILE A 150 10.36 15.22 8.46
N THR A 151 10.16 14.03 9.02
CA THR A 151 9.24 13.82 10.14
C THR A 151 9.88 14.03 11.51
N GLN A 152 11.22 14.17 11.58
CA GLN A 152 11.98 14.15 12.83
C GLN A 152 11.67 12.91 13.69
N GLY A 153 11.39 11.78 13.04
CA GLY A 153 11.01 10.53 13.69
C GLY A 153 9.61 10.51 14.32
N LYS A 154 8.79 11.56 14.10
CA LYS A 154 7.43 11.66 14.62
C LYS A 154 6.40 11.24 13.57
N SER A 155 5.24 10.74 14.01
CA SER A 155 4.14 10.51 13.10
C SER A 155 3.54 11.83 12.60
N VAL A 156 3.26 11.91 11.29
CA VAL A 156 2.57 13.05 10.69
C VAL A 156 1.07 12.85 10.87
N SER A 157 0.45 13.65 11.73
CA SER A 157 -0.99 13.66 11.99
C SER A 157 -1.56 15.04 11.68
N GLY A 158 -2.89 15.15 11.48
CA GLY A 158 -3.57 16.43 11.25
C GLY A 158 -4.02 16.61 9.79
N ALA A 159 -4.25 15.53 9.06
CA ALA A 159 -4.92 15.61 7.77
C ALA A 159 -6.36 16.19 7.91
N PRO A 160 -6.91 16.87 6.89
CA PRO A 160 -8.26 17.42 6.92
C PRO A 160 -9.31 16.36 7.25
N LYS A 161 -10.26 16.71 8.12
CA LYS A 161 -11.33 15.78 8.56
C LYS A 161 -12.09 15.18 7.38
N GLN A 162 -12.31 15.93 6.31
CA GLN A 162 -13.00 15.48 5.10
C GLN A 162 -12.20 14.38 4.37
N PHE A 163 -10.87 14.51 4.31
CA PHE A 163 -10.00 13.51 3.71
C PHE A 163 -9.96 12.24 4.57
N VAL A 164 -9.84 12.39 5.88
CA VAL A 164 -9.89 11.27 6.82
C VAL A 164 -11.25 10.56 6.77
N TYR A 165 -12.35 11.33 6.70
CA TYR A 165 -13.70 10.77 6.56
C TYR A 165 -13.83 9.94 5.28
N PHE A 166 -13.34 10.43 4.15
CA PHE A 166 -13.33 9.66 2.90
C PHE A 166 -12.54 8.34 3.04
N GLY A 167 -11.35 8.38 3.64
CA GLY A 167 -10.53 7.18 3.87
C GLY A 167 -11.13 6.18 4.87
N SER A 168 -11.96 6.65 5.82
CA SER A 168 -12.59 5.82 6.85
C SER A 168 -14.07 5.46 6.57
N SER A 169 -14.64 5.99 5.49
CA SER A 169 -16.03 5.71 5.14
C SER A 169 -16.19 4.40 4.38
N THR A 170 -17.39 3.84 4.47
CA THR A 170 -17.75 2.59 3.81
C THR A 170 -18.87 2.82 2.80
N LEU A 171 -18.81 2.15 1.66
CA LEU A 171 -19.88 2.05 0.68
C LEU A 171 -20.37 0.61 0.66
N LEU A 172 -21.65 0.39 0.90
CA LEU A 172 -22.25 -0.96 1.01
C LEU A 172 -21.58 -1.84 2.09
N GLY A 173 -21.07 -1.23 3.17
CA GLY A 173 -20.35 -1.94 4.23
C GLY A 173 -18.89 -2.26 3.93
N ILE A 174 -18.38 -1.87 2.75
CA ILE A 174 -16.99 -2.08 2.31
C ILE A 174 -16.26 -0.72 2.29
N PRO A 175 -15.02 -0.62 2.84
CA PRO A 175 -14.23 0.61 2.77
C PRO A 175 -14.03 1.12 1.35
N TYR A 176 -14.06 2.45 1.13
CA TYR A 176 -13.77 3.04 -0.20
C TYR A 176 -12.42 2.61 -0.74
N THR A 177 -11.43 2.46 0.12
CA THR A 177 -10.08 1.99 -0.23
C THR A 177 -10.08 0.58 -0.82
N MET A 178 -11.03 -0.29 -0.42
CA MET A 178 -11.19 -1.61 -0.99
C MET A 178 -11.70 -1.56 -2.44
N TRP A 179 -12.59 -0.62 -2.76
CA TRP A 179 -13.06 -0.42 -4.14
C TRP A 179 -11.92 0.04 -5.05
N ILE A 180 -11.02 0.88 -4.52
CA ILE A 180 -9.80 1.29 -5.23
C ILE A 180 -8.91 0.06 -5.48
N LEU A 181 -8.70 -0.79 -4.48
CA LEU A 181 -7.93 -2.03 -4.65
C LEU A 181 -8.54 -2.93 -5.74
N ILE A 182 -9.86 -3.15 -5.71
CA ILE A 182 -10.57 -3.98 -6.72
C ILE A 182 -10.38 -3.38 -8.12
N LEU A 183 -10.53 -2.06 -8.26
CA LEU A 183 -10.32 -1.39 -9.54
C LEU A 183 -8.90 -1.58 -10.05
N VAL A 184 -7.89 -1.34 -9.22
CA VAL A 184 -6.48 -1.51 -9.59
C VAL A 184 -6.18 -2.97 -9.91
N PHE A 185 -6.73 -3.92 -9.15
CA PHE A 185 -6.59 -5.35 -9.40
C PHE A 185 -7.14 -5.76 -10.78
N VAL A 186 -8.32 -5.26 -11.15
CA VAL A 186 -8.91 -5.52 -12.46
C VAL A 186 -8.06 -4.91 -13.57
N VAL A 187 -7.61 -3.67 -13.41
CA VAL A 187 -6.76 -2.99 -14.40
C VAL A 187 -5.44 -3.73 -14.57
N THR A 188 -4.78 -4.11 -13.49
CA THR A 188 -3.50 -4.86 -13.55
C THR A 188 -3.68 -6.28 -14.09
N GLY A 189 -4.85 -6.90 -13.91
CA GLY A 189 -5.18 -8.22 -14.45
C GLY A 189 -5.50 -8.20 -15.94
N LEU A 190 -5.82 -7.03 -16.52
CA LEU A 190 -6.08 -6.85 -17.96
C LEU A 190 -4.81 -6.43 -18.74
N LEU A 191 -3.75 -6.03 -18.06
CA LEU A 191 -2.43 -5.69 -18.63
C LEU A 191 -1.56 -6.93 -18.80
#